data_17b8138d11b5dfe25c6be60c2d0dba54
#
_entry.id   17b8138d11b5dfe25c6be60c2d0dba54
#
_cell.length_a   1.000
_cell.length_b   1.000
_cell.length_c   1.000
_cell.angle_alpha   90.00
_cell.angle_beta   90.00
_cell.angle_gamma   90.00
#
_symmetry.space_group_name_H-M   'P 1'
#
loop_
_entity.id
_entity.type
_entity.pdbx_description
1 polymer ?
#
loop_
_entity_poly.entity_id
_entity_poly.type
_entity_poly.pdbx_seq_one_letter_code
_entity_poly.pdbx_strand_id
1 'polypeptide(L)'
;MVSSDDLNLMTDDLRLETFLLVGTDTGVGKTVFSGLFARYLMDNGVGVQAVKPFCAGGKADIEFLQAARGGLGQEEVNYWYSEEPVSPAAAELKAVDFEGAINWINSLRSAVFSHQEGLSGQVAVGSGQGGLQSVGGVRQAGVLLVEGVGGLLAPLAKGRTVASLGQALGAQLIVVAPNRVGVINHVLLTVEAAAKRGLGVACVVLMGQREADLSSLDNAALIRDFLPELAGFKGVFEFPWLGVGADNPGQIGVNVKKVEKVLAEIYEACRLRGPSGSGVTDQPSG
;
A
#
# COMPACT_ATOMS: atom_id res chain seq x y z
N MET A 1 -14.15 6.35 -37.56
CA MET A 1 -12.84 5.77 -37.25
C MET A 1 -12.21 6.67 -36.19
N VAL A 2 -12.14 6.19 -34.96
CA VAL A 2 -11.44 6.89 -33.86
C VAL A 2 -9.96 6.73 -34.15
N SER A 3 -9.17 7.82 -34.15
CA SER A 3 -7.77 7.76 -34.46
C SER A 3 -6.98 7.06 -33.35
N SER A 4 -5.81 6.48 -33.68
CA SER A 4 -4.93 5.85 -32.68
C SER A 4 -4.48 6.84 -31.60
N ASP A 5 -4.48 8.14 -31.90
CA ASP A 5 -4.15 9.20 -30.98
C ASP A 5 -5.26 9.50 -29.97
N ASP A 6 -6.53 9.32 -30.37
CA ASP A 6 -7.69 9.43 -29.46
C ASP A 6 -7.73 8.26 -28.46
N LEU A 7 -7.29 7.05 -28.85
CA LEU A 7 -7.17 5.91 -27.94
C LEU A 7 -6.04 6.09 -26.91
N ASN A 8 -4.92 6.71 -27.29
CA ASN A 8 -3.83 7.00 -26.37
C ASN A 8 -4.19 8.10 -25.35
N LEU A 9 -5.02 9.09 -25.72
CA LEU A 9 -5.51 10.12 -24.82
C LEU A 9 -6.50 9.58 -23.76
N MET A 10 -7.19 8.47 -24.02
CA MET A 10 -8.12 7.84 -23.08
C MET A 10 -7.43 6.93 -22.05
N THR A 11 -6.20 6.48 -22.28
CA THR A 11 -5.47 5.58 -21.36
C THR A 11 -4.59 6.29 -20.33
N ASP A 12 -4.36 7.60 -20.50
CA ASP A 12 -3.49 8.38 -19.60
C ASP A 12 -4.21 8.91 -18.34
N ASP A 13 -5.53 8.73 -18.23
CA ASP A 13 -6.33 9.31 -17.14
C ASP A 13 -6.58 8.38 -15.93
N LEU A 14 -6.26 7.07 -16.04
CA LEU A 14 -6.44 6.10 -14.96
C LEU A 14 -5.08 5.72 -14.35
N ARG A 15 -4.70 6.39 -13.27
CA ARG A 15 -3.43 6.12 -12.60
C ARG A 15 -3.61 5.09 -11.49
N LEU A 16 -2.98 3.92 -11.65
CA LEU A 16 -2.91 2.88 -10.63
C LEU A 16 -1.55 2.94 -9.91
N GLU A 17 -1.56 3.34 -8.65
CA GLU A 17 -0.38 3.26 -7.79
C GLU A 17 -0.32 1.88 -7.12
N THR A 18 0.84 1.24 -7.18
CA THR A 18 1.06 -0.07 -6.56
C THR A 18 2.07 0.06 -5.43
N PHE A 19 1.64 -0.29 -4.23
CA PHE A 19 2.49 -0.29 -3.04
C PHE A 19 2.65 -1.71 -2.49
N LEU A 20 3.89 -2.07 -2.15
CA LEU A 20 4.20 -3.27 -1.39
C LEU A 20 4.56 -2.86 0.04
N LEU A 21 3.73 -3.28 1.00
CA LEU A 21 4.00 -3.08 2.41
C LEU A 21 4.99 -4.14 2.90
N VAL A 22 6.13 -3.71 3.38
CA VAL A 22 7.16 -4.59 3.93
C VAL A 22 7.43 -4.24 5.39
N GLY A 23 7.61 -5.25 6.23
CA GLY A 23 8.06 -5.02 7.61
C GLY A 23 9.57 -4.93 7.71
N THR A 24 10.07 -4.31 8.76
CA THR A 24 11.44 -4.56 9.20
C THR A 24 11.55 -5.90 9.92
N ASP A 25 10.39 -6.46 10.34
CA ASP A 25 10.26 -7.75 11.01
C ASP A 25 8.84 -8.31 10.88
N THR A 26 8.58 -9.46 11.48
CA THR A 26 7.23 -10.02 11.67
C THR A 26 6.54 -9.34 12.86
N GLY A 27 5.21 -9.19 12.81
CA GLY A 27 4.43 -8.63 13.92
C GLY A 27 4.61 -7.11 14.16
N VAL A 28 5.18 -6.38 13.19
CA VAL A 28 5.43 -4.92 13.31
C VAL A 28 4.19 -4.05 13.05
N GLY A 29 3.02 -4.65 12.78
CA GLY A 29 1.76 -3.93 12.57
C GLY A 29 1.40 -3.69 11.09
N LYS A 30 2.02 -4.41 10.14
CA LYS A 30 1.68 -4.29 8.70
C LYS A 30 0.19 -4.39 8.44
N THR A 31 -0.46 -5.44 8.95
CA THR A 31 -1.87 -5.73 8.69
C THR A 31 -2.80 -4.67 9.26
N VAL A 32 -2.51 -4.18 10.47
CA VAL A 32 -3.27 -3.06 11.06
C VAL A 32 -3.14 -1.82 10.18
N PHE A 33 -1.94 -1.45 9.79
CA PHE A 33 -1.71 -0.29 8.92
C PHE A 33 -2.38 -0.48 7.55
N SER A 34 -2.17 -1.62 6.87
CA SER A 34 -2.71 -1.86 5.52
C SER A 34 -4.23 -1.84 5.49
N GLY A 35 -4.88 -2.48 6.47
CA GLY A 35 -6.34 -2.50 6.55
C GLY A 35 -6.94 -1.12 6.86
N LEU A 36 -6.36 -0.38 7.82
CA LEU A 36 -6.84 0.97 8.14
C LEU A 36 -6.59 1.95 7.00
N PHE A 37 -5.45 1.85 6.32
CA PHE A 37 -5.15 2.69 5.16
C PHE A 37 -6.07 2.37 3.97
N ALA A 38 -6.30 1.08 3.68
CA ALA A 38 -7.27 0.68 2.65
C ALA A 38 -8.67 1.23 2.95
N ARG A 39 -9.14 1.08 4.18
CA ARG A 39 -10.45 1.59 4.59
C ARG A 39 -10.55 3.10 4.48
N TYR A 40 -9.54 3.83 4.96
CA TYR A 40 -9.46 5.29 4.82
C TYR A 40 -9.56 5.73 3.35
N LEU A 41 -8.80 5.09 2.47
CA LEU A 41 -8.82 5.41 1.03
C LEU A 41 -10.21 5.18 0.43
N MET A 42 -10.85 4.04 0.74
CA MET A 42 -12.21 3.74 0.27
C MET A 42 -13.24 4.74 0.79
N ASP A 43 -13.17 5.11 2.07
CA ASP A 43 -14.07 6.09 2.68
C ASP A 43 -13.90 7.49 2.04
N ASN A 44 -12.75 7.77 1.41
CA ASN A 44 -12.46 8.99 0.66
C ASN A 44 -12.62 8.83 -0.87
N GLY A 45 -13.32 7.79 -1.33
CA GLY A 45 -13.69 7.62 -2.75
C GLY A 45 -12.57 7.15 -3.65
N VAL A 46 -11.46 6.64 -3.09
CA VAL A 46 -10.36 6.06 -3.88
C VAL A 46 -10.65 4.58 -4.14
N GLY A 47 -10.49 4.13 -5.39
CA GLY A 47 -10.55 2.72 -5.74
C GLY A 47 -9.37 1.96 -5.11
N VAL A 48 -9.64 0.93 -4.31
CA VAL A 48 -8.58 0.20 -3.58
C VAL A 48 -8.74 -1.30 -3.72
N GLN A 49 -7.62 -1.96 -4.03
CA GLN A 49 -7.42 -3.38 -3.78
C GLN A 49 -6.34 -3.53 -2.70
N ALA A 50 -6.68 -4.16 -1.57
CA ALA A 50 -5.73 -4.50 -0.52
C ALA A 50 -5.67 -6.01 -0.37
N VAL A 51 -4.50 -6.59 -0.59
CA VAL A 51 -4.31 -8.04 -0.63
C VAL A 51 -3.10 -8.48 0.18
N LYS A 52 -3.18 -9.69 0.71
CA LYS A 52 -2.07 -10.42 1.36
C LYS A 52 -1.84 -11.73 0.61
N PRO A 53 -1.06 -11.72 -0.48
CA PRO A 53 -0.92 -12.87 -1.38
C PRO A 53 -0.43 -14.12 -0.66
N PHE A 54 0.45 -13.96 0.31
CA PHE A 54 1.03 -15.04 1.11
C PHE A 54 0.70 -14.82 2.58
N CYS A 55 0.07 -15.80 3.22
CA CYS A 55 -0.27 -15.75 4.64
C CYS A 55 0.08 -17.09 5.30
N ALA A 56 0.75 -17.03 6.45
CA ALA A 56 1.12 -18.18 7.26
C ALA A 56 0.90 -17.88 8.74
N GLY A 57 0.49 -18.89 9.51
CA GLY A 57 0.31 -18.78 10.97
C GLY A 57 -1.05 -18.26 11.41
N GLY A 58 -2.09 -18.51 10.63
CA GLY A 58 -3.46 -18.15 10.98
C GLY A 58 -4.13 -17.22 9.96
N LYS A 59 -5.45 -17.06 10.05
CA LYS A 59 -6.26 -16.28 9.09
C LYS A 59 -6.58 -14.86 9.55
N ALA A 60 -6.19 -14.47 10.76
CA ALA A 60 -6.55 -13.17 11.33
C ALA A 60 -6.21 -11.97 10.43
N ASP A 61 -5.04 -12.01 9.80
CA ASP A 61 -4.62 -10.96 8.85
C ASP A 61 -5.53 -10.90 7.61
N ILE A 62 -5.94 -12.06 7.08
CA ILE A 62 -6.85 -12.16 5.94
C ILE A 62 -8.22 -11.62 6.33
N GLU A 63 -8.75 -12.07 7.46
CA GLU A 63 -10.06 -11.66 7.97
C GLU A 63 -10.13 -10.15 8.23
N PHE A 64 -9.03 -9.58 8.76
CA PHE A 64 -8.95 -8.14 8.98
C PHE A 64 -8.98 -7.36 7.67
N LEU A 65 -8.21 -7.78 6.65
CA LEU A 65 -8.22 -7.14 5.33
C LEU A 65 -9.56 -7.31 4.61
N GLN A 66 -10.21 -8.48 4.72
CA GLN A 66 -11.56 -8.71 4.19
C GLN A 66 -12.56 -7.71 4.78
N ALA A 67 -12.55 -7.57 6.11
CA ALA A 67 -13.43 -6.64 6.81
C ALA A 67 -13.13 -5.17 6.47
N ALA A 68 -11.86 -4.80 6.35
CA ALA A 68 -11.45 -3.45 5.95
C ALA A 68 -11.98 -3.07 4.57
N ARG A 69 -12.11 -4.05 3.67
CA ARG A 69 -12.62 -3.89 2.31
C ARG A 69 -14.13 -4.15 2.16
N GLY A 70 -14.88 -4.26 3.25
CA GLY A 70 -16.33 -4.41 3.21
C GLY A 70 -16.83 -5.85 3.14
N GLY A 71 -16.02 -6.84 3.52
CA GLY A 71 -16.45 -8.24 3.66
C GLY A 71 -16.29 -9.09 2.40
N LEU A 72 -15.19 -8.93 1.69
CA LEU A 72 -14.86 -9.73 0.48
C LEU A 72 -14.59 -11.21 0.80
N GLY A 73 -14.63 -12.09 -0.20
CA GLY A 73 -14.20 -13.48 -0.10
C GLY A 73 -12.70 -13.62 0.18
N GLN A 74 -12.28 -14.77 0.72
CA GLN A 74 -10.85 -15.02 1.00
C GLN A 74 -10.03 -15.00 -0.30
N GLU A 75 -10.55 -15.56 -1.39
CA GLU A 75 -9.92 -15.63 -2.71
C GLU A 75 -9.67 -14.26 -3.35
N GLU A 76 -10.35 -13.22 -2.86
CA GLU A 76 -10.15 -11.84 -3.32
C GLU A 76 -9.07 -11.10 -2.54
N VAL A 77 -8.59 -11.68 -1.42
CA VAL A 77 -7.60 -11.08 -0.52
C VAL A 77 -6.32 -11.91 -0.43
N ASN A 78 -6.43 -13.24 -0.56
CA ASN A 78 -5.31 -14.15 -0.35
C ASN A 78 -5.21 -15.21 -1.44
N TYR A 79 -3.99 -15.45 -1.93
CA TYR A 79 -3.69 -16.45 -2.94
C TYR A 79 -3.17 -17.77 -2.34
N TRP A 80 -2.24 -17.67 -1.37
CA TRP A 80 -1.61 -18.81 -0.73
C TRP A 80 -1.71 -18.70 0.80
N TYR A 81 -2.12 -19.79 1.44
CA TYR A 81 -2.30 -19.86 2.88
C TYR A 81 -1.72 -21.14 3.47
N SER A 82 -1.05 -21.02 4.64
CA SER A 82 -0.64 -22.12 5.49
C SER A 82 -1.02 -21.85 6.94
N GLU A 83 -1.51 -22.86 7.66
CA GLU A 83 -1.77 -22.77 9.09
C GLU A 83 -0.48 -22.69 9.92
N GLU A 84 0.59 -23.29 9.40
CA GLU A 84 1.89 -23.29 10.08
C GLU A 84 2.53 -21.89 10.00
N PRO A 85 3.05 -21.36 11.13
CA PRO A 85 3.70 -20.05 11.18
C PRO A 85 5.13 -20.11 10.68
N VAL A 86 5.32 -20.59 9.45
CA VAL A 86 6.62 -20.73 8.79
C VAL A 86 6.71 -19.81 7.57
N SER A 87 7.94 -19.54 7.16
CA SER A 87 8.14 -18.85 5.88
C SER A 87 7.48 -19.64 4.75
N PRO A 88 6.81 -19.00 3.77
CA PRO A 88 6.21 -19.69 2.63
C PRO A 88 7.18 -20.65 1.91
N ALA A 89 8.46 -20.27 1.81
CA ALA A 89 9.48 -21.11 1.19
C ALA A 89 9.84 -22.36 2.02
N ALA A 90 9.52 -22.40 3.30
CA ALA A 90 9.78 -23.53 4.21
C ALA A 90 8.54 -24.42 4.40
N ALA A 91 7.40 -24.05 3.87
CA ALA A 91 6.18 -24.86 3.94
C ALA A 91 6.28 -26.06 3.00
N GLU A 92 6.68 -27.21 3.53
CA GLU A 92 6.94 -28.45 2.75
C GLU A 92 5.68 -28.98 2.06
N LEU A 93 4.49 -28.75 2.62
CA LEU A 93 3.24 -29.35 2.15
C LEU A 93 2.57 -28.59 0.99
N LYS A 94 2.97 -27.36 0.71
CA LYS A 94 2.38 -26.54 -0.36
C LYS A 94 3.45 -25.71 -1.04
N ALA A 95 3.99 -26.22 -2.13
CA ALA A 95 4.88 -25.43 -2.98
C ALA A 95 4.20 -24.10 -3.34
N VAL A 96 4.92 -23.00 -3.14
CA VAL A 96 4.44 -21.67 -3.52
C VAL A 96 4.57 -21.52 -5.03
N ASP A 97 3.44 -21.34 -5.71
CA ASP A 97 3.42 -20.88 -7.10
C ASP A 97 3.59 -19.36 -7.13
N PHE A 98 4.84 -18.92 -7.22
CA PHE A 98 5.19 -17.50 -7.20
C PHE A 98 4.68 -16.78 -8.45
N GLU A 99 4.80 -17.37 -9.62
CA GLU A 99 4.34 -16.76 -10.88
C GLU A 99 2.80 -16.71 -10.95
N GLY A 100 2.13 -17.76 -10.47
CA GLY A 100 0.67 -17.75 -10.31
C GLY A 100 0.18 -16.65 -9.37
N ALA A 101 0.90 -16.40 -8.27
CA ALA A 101 0.59 -15.29 -7.37
C ALA A 101 0.74 -13.92 -8.06
N ILE A 102 1.77 -13.71 -8.86
CA ILE A 102 1.95 -12.47 -9.64
C ILE A 102 0.78 -12.30 -10.63
N ASN A 103 0.43 -13.35 -11.36
CA ASN A 103 -0.68 -13.31 -12.32
C ASN A 103 -2.00 -12.99 -11.62
N TRP A 104 -2.25 -13.61 -10.46
CA TRP A 104 -3.43 -13.33 -9.65
C TRP A 104 -3.46 -11.87 -9.19
N ILE A 105 -2.36 -11.32 -8.67
CA ILE A 105 -2.30 -9.90 -8.27
C ILE A 105 -2.56 -8.98 -9.46
N ASN A 106 -1.98 -9.28 -10.61
CA ASN A 106 -2.16 -8.48 -11.82
C ASN A 106 -3.62 -8.52 -12.33
N SER A 107 -4.33 -9.65 -12.18
CA SER A 107 -5.75 -9.73 -12.54
C SER A 107 -6.65 -8.82 -11.69
N LEU A 108 -6.23 -8.50 -10.46
CA LEU A 108 -6.97 -7.61 -9.57
C LEU A 108 -6.80 -6.12 -9.91
N ARG A 109 -5.82 -5.76 -10.75
CA ARG A 109 -5.58 -4.35 -11.13
C ARG A 109 -6.79 -3.72 -11.83
N SER A 110 -7.47 -4.46 -12.68
CA SER A 110 -8.69 -3.99 -13.37
C SER A 110 -9.86 -3.79 -12.40
N ALA A 111 -9.94 -4.60 -11.36
CA ALA A 111 -11.00 -4.51 -10.36
C ALA A 111 -10.91 -3.26 -9.47
N VAL A 112 -9.74 -2.59 -9.42
CA VAL A 112 -9.57 -1.33 -8.67
C VAL A 112 -10.53 -0.25 -9.16
N PHE A 113 -10.83 -0.22 -10.45
CA PHE A 113 -11.66 0.81 -11.08
C PHE A 113 -13.15 0.42 -11.19
N SER A 114 -13.48 -0.87 -11.27
CA SER A 114 -14.85 -1.34 -11.46
C SER A 114 -15.78 -1.12 -10.25
N HIS A 115 -15.23 -1.01 -9.05
CA HIS A 115 -16.01 -0.75 -7.84
C HIS A 115 -16.54 0.69 -7.75
N GLN A 116 -16.02 1.62 -8.53
CA GLN A 116 -16.44 3.03 -8.53
C GLN A 116 -17.68 3.28 -9.40
N GLU A 117 -17.91 2.48 -10.41
CA GLU A 117 -19.09 2.61 -11.28
C GLU A 117 -20.40 2.23 -10.55
N GLY A 118 -20.34 1.34 -9.56
CA GLY A 118 -21.49 0.94 -8.73
C GLY A 118 -21.96 2.01 -7.74
N LEU A 119 -21.10 2.92 -7.33
CA LEU A 119 -21.41 4.01 -6.38
C LEU A 119 -21.94 5.27 -7.07
N SER A 120 -21.65 5.47 -8.36
CA SER A 120 -22.16 6.62 -9.14
C SER A 120 -23.59 6.45 -9.62
N GLY A 121 -24.17 5.25 -9.51
CA GLY A 121 -25.53 4.91 -10.01
C GLY A 121 -26.70 5.28 -9.10
N GLN A 122 -26.50 5.84 -7.90
CA GLN A 122 -27.56 6.27 -6.98
C GLN A 122 -27.53 7.76 -6.65
N VAL A 123 -27.46 8.61 -7.66
CA VAL A 123 -27.91 10.00 -7.48
C VAL A 123 -29.37 10.08 -7.88
N ALA A 124 -30.24 10.31 -6.89
CA ALA A 124 -31.67 10.48 -7.11
C ALA A 124 -31.91 11.58 -8.16
N VAL A 125 -32.56 11.21 -9.25
CA VAL A 125 -33.03 12.15 -10.27
C VAL A 125 -34.18 12.96 -9.68
N GLY A 126 -33.85 14.14 -9.13
CA GLY A 126 -34.81 15.20 -8.89
C GLY A 126 -35.22 15.80 -10.24
N SER A 127 -36.50 15.76 -10.56
CA SER A 127 -37.10 16.35 -11.76
C SER A 127 -36.90 17.87 -11.78
N GLY A 128 -35.92 18.34 -12.53
CA GLY A 128 -35.68 19.77 -12.81
C GLY A 128 -34.99 19.93 -14.15
N GLN A 129 -35.65 20.57 -15.10
CA GLN A 129 -35.08 20.93 -16.40
C GLN A 129 -33.89 21.87 -16.22
N GLY A 130 -32.69 21.39 -16.54
CA GLY A 130 -31.48 22.18 -16.60
C GLY A 130 -30.37 21.38 -17.28
N GLY A 131 -29.80 21.94 -18.35
CA GLY A 131 -28.87 21.28 -19.25
C GLY A 131 -27.74 20.55 -18.55
N LEU A 132 -27.38 19.38 -19.08
CA LEU A 132 -26.18 18.63 -18.70
C LEU A 132 -24.94 19.48 -18.94
N GLN A 133 -24.43 20.11 -17.89
CA GLN A 133 -23.03 20.50 -17.83
C GLN A 133 -22.23 19.26 -17.44
N SER A 134 -21.39 18.74 -18.33
CA SER A 134 -20.38 17.78 -18.01
C SER A 134 -19.48 18.34 -16.92
N VAL A 135 -19.68 17.90 -15.69
CA VAL A 135 -18.74 18.16 -14.59
C VAL A 135 -17.44 17.46 -15.00
N GLY A 136 -16.40 18.27 -15.23
CA GLY A 136 -15.11 17.81 -15.74
C GLY A 136 -14.63 16.56 -15.03
N GLY A 137 -14.14 15.59 -15.83
CA GLY A 137 -13.75 14.26 -15.39
C GLY A 137 -12.82 14.30 -14.19
N VAL A 138 -13.33 13.83 -13.05
CA VAL A 138 -12.50 13.56 -11.88
C VAL A 138 -11.60 12.39 -12.27
N ARG A 139 -10.31 12.63 -12.38
CA ARG A 139 -9.32 11.57 -12.59
C ARG A 139 -9.44 10.56 -11.46
N GLN A 140 -9.89 9.35 -11.77
CA GLN A 140 -10.03 8.30 -10.79
C GLN A 140 -8.64 7.72 -10.48
N ALA A 141 -8.12 8.02 -9.29
CA ALA A 141 -6.92 7.37 -8.78
C ALA A 141 -7.28 5.98 -8.24
N GLY A 142 -6.47 4.98 -8.56
CA GLY A 142 -6.59 3.64 -8.01
C GLY A 142 -5.35 3.26 -7.22
N VAL A 143 -5.52 2.47 -6.17
CA VAL A 143 -4.43 1.98 -5.31
C VAL A 143 -4.50 0.48 -5.16
N LEU A 144 -3.39 -0.19 -5.47
CA LEU A 144 -3.17 -1.60 -5.15
C LEU A 144 -2.19 -1.69 -3.97
N LEU A 145 -2.69 -2.10 -2.82
CA LEU A 145 -1.90 -2.38 -1.61
C LEU A 145 -1.61 -3.86 -1.52
N VAL A 146 -0.36 -4.25 -1.62
CA VAL A 146 0.09 -5.63 -1.48
C VAL A 146 0.81 -5.78 -0.16
N GLU A 147 0.28 -6.55 0.77
CA GLU A 147 0.95 -6.81 2.04
C GLU A 147 1.91 -7.98 1.91
N GLY A 148 3.20 -7.72 2.15
CA GLY A 148 4.24 -8.73 2.23
C GLY A 148 4.19 -9.52 3.54
N VAL A 149 4.89 -10.64 3.57
CA VAL A 149 5.07 -11.47 4.77
C VAL A 149 6.46 -11.23 5.37
N GLY A 150 6.53 -10.95 6.68
CA GLY A 150 7.80 -10.66 7.35
C GLY A 150 8.49 -9.39 6.82
N GLY A 151 9.80 -9.49 6.62
CA GLY A 151 10.63 -8.40 6.09
C GLY A 151 10.88 -8.48 4.59
N LEU A 152 11.58 -7.47 4.05
CA LEU A 152 11.87 -7.35 2.60
C LEU A 152 12.55 -8.58 2.00
N LEU A 153 13.43 -9.22 2.75
CA LEU A 153 14.20 -10.39 2.29
C LEU A 153 13.60 -11.72 2.76
N ALA A 154 12.40 -11.71 3.35
CA ALA A 154 11.72 -12.94 3.73
C ALA A 154 11.52 -13.86 2.50
N PRO A 155 11.88 -15.15 2.60
CA PRO A 155 11.80 -16.07 1.48
C PRO A 155 10.34 -16.48 1.22
N LEU A 156 9.90 -16.36 -0.04
CA LEU A 156 8.56 -16.75 -0.50
C LEU A 156 8.56 -18.09 -1.23
N ALA A 157 9.56 -18.30 -2.09
CA ALA A 157 9.76 -19.52 -2.84
C ALA A 157 11.26 -19.71 -3.09
N LYS A 158 11.66 -20.81 -3.76
CA LYS A 158 13.08 -21.05 -4.09
C LYS A 158 13.66 -19.88 -4.89
N GLY A 159 14.64 -19.18 -4.31
CA GLY A 159 15.30 -18.04 -4.93
C GLY A 159 14.41 -16.78 -5.06
N ARG A 160 13.24 -16.75 -4.45
CA ARG A 160 12.31 -15.63 -4.46
C ARG A 160 12.05 -15.11 -3.06
N THR A 161 12.13 -13.81 -2.89
CA THR A 161 11.85 -13.10 -1.63
C THR A 161 10.70 -12.10 -1.80
N VAL A 162 10.30 -11.45 -0.74
CA VAL A 162 9.34 -10.34 -0.80
C VAL A 162 9.84 -9.20 -1.70
N ALA A 163 11.17 -8.96 -1.76
CA ALA A 163 11.74 -8.02 -2.72
C ALA A 163 11.51 -8.44 -4.18
N SER A 164 11.58 -9.75 -4.48
CA SER A 164 11.27 -10.27 -5.82
C SER A 164 9.81 -9.99 -6.22
N LEU A 165 8.89 -10.05 -5.26
CA LEU A 165 7.48 -9.67 -5.47
C LEU A 165 7.38 -8.19 -5.83
N GLY A 166 8.04 -7.30 -5.07
CA GLY A 166 8.07 -5.87 -5.37
C GLY A 166 8.60 -5.54 -6.75
N GLN A 167 9.69 -6.21 -7.15
CA GLN A 167 10.28 -6.05 -8.49
C GLN A 167 9.31 -6.51 -9.60
N ALA A 168 8.69 -7.69 -9.45
CA ALA A 168 7.76 -8.22 -10.44
C ALA A 168 6.51 -7.35 -10.62
N LEU A 169 6.06 -6.68 -9.56
CA LEU A 169 4.89 -5.80 -9.58
C LEU A 169 5.22 -4.36 -9.98
N GLY A 170 6.50 -3.98 -10.07
CA GLY A 170 6.91 -2.59 -10.22
C GLY A 170 6.43 -1.71 -9.05
N ALA A 171 6.32 -2.28 -7.86
CA ALA A 171 5.74 -1.63 -6.69
C ALA A 171 6.74 -0.69 -6.00
N GLN A 172 6.21 0.38 -5.40
CA GLN A 172 6.94 1.17 -4.41
C GLN A 172 6.74 0.57 -3.02
N LEU A 173 7.77 0.64 -2.19
CA LEU A 173 7.70 0.10 -0.85
C LEU A 173 7.11 1.11 0.14
N ILE A 174 6.23 0.64 1.02
CA ILE A 174 5.92 1.28 2.30
C ILE A 174 6.58 0.41 3.36
N VAL A 175 7.58 0.95 4.05
CA VAL A 175 8.31 0.23 5.11
C VAL A 175 7.63 0.45 6.44
N VAL A 176 7.13 -0.62 7.07
CA VAL A 176 6.46 -0.58 8.37
C VAL A 176 7.42 -1.10 9.44
N ALA A 177 7.64 -0.34 10.50
CA ALA A 177 8.58 -0.66 11.56
C ALA A 177 8.03 -0.31 12.95
N PRO A 178 8.38 -1.04 14.02
CA PRO A 178 7.95 -0.71 15.38
C PRO A 178 8.78 0.46 15.89
N ASN A 179 8.12 1.52 16.41
CA ASN A 179 8.84 2.68 16.96
C ASN A 179 9.44 2.36 18.34
N ARG A 180 10.66 1.79 18.36
CA ARG A 180 11.39 1.37 19.55
C ARG A 180 12.89 1.35 19.29
N VAL A 181 13.69 1.14 20.34
CA VAL A 181 15.15 0.92 20.23
C VAL A 181 15.50 -0.08 19.13
N GLY A 182 16.48 0.26 18.31
CA GLY A 182 16.98 -0.53 17.18
C GLY A 182 16.27 -0.29 15.85
N VAL A 183 15.15 0.44 15.83
CA VAL A 183 14.38 0.69 14.61
C VAL A 183 15.18 1.42 13.54
N ILE A 184 16.04 2.38 13.92
CA ILE A 184 16.86 3.15 12.98
C ILE A 184 17.70 2.19 12.14
N ASN A 185 18.47 1.31 12.78
CA ASN A 185 19.29 0.31 12.09
C ASN A 185 18.44 -0.59 11.17
N HIS A 186 17.30 -1.09 11.65
CA HIS A 186 16.43 -1.98 10.86
C HIS A 186 15.84 -1.28 9.63
N VAL A 187 15.45 -0.01 9.77
CA VAL A 187 14.93 0.78 8.65
C VAL A 187 16.02 1.04 7.63
N LEU A 188 17.19 1.52 8.07
CA LEU A 188 18.32 1.82 7.17
C LEU A 188 18.77 0.57 6.40
N LEU A 189 18.91 -0.58 7.05
CA LEU A 189 19.24 -1.85 6.40
C LEU A 189 18.17 -2.27 5.38
N THR A 190 16.88 -2.10 5.70
CA THR A 190 15.79 -2.43 4.80
C THR A 190 15.81 -1.53 3.57
N VAL A 191 16.01 -0.23 3.75
CA VAL A 191 16.08 0.76 2.68
C VAL A 191 17.30 0.53 1.79
N GLU A 192 18.46 0.26 2.38
CA GLU A 192 19.66 -0.09 1.62
C GLU A 192 19.48 -1.37 0.79
N ALA A 193 18.85 -2.40 1.38
CA ALA A 193 18.54 -3.64 0.69
C ALA A 193 17.53 -3.43 -0.46
N ALA A 194 16.58 -2.50 -0.31
CA ALA A 194 15.64 -2.09 -1.34
C ALA A 194 16.36 -1.38 -2.49
N ALA A 195 17.17 -0.36 -2.18
CA ALA A 195 17.91 0.43 -3.15
C ALA A 195 18.84 -0.44 -4.01
N LYS A 196 19.58 -1.38 -3.39
CA LYS A 196 20.44 -2.36 -4.10
C LYS A 196 19.67 -3.24 -5.09
N ARG A 197 18.35 -3.33 -4.96
CA ARG A 197 17.47 -4.13 -5.84
C ARG A 197 16.64 -3.27 -6.80
N GLY A 198 16.91 -1.96 -6.85
CA GLY A 198 16.18 -1.03 -7.70
C GLY A 198 14.73 -0.78 -7.26
N LEU A 199 14.40 -1.07 -5.98
CA LEU A 199 13.08 -0.82 -5.42
C LEU A 199 13.03 0.57 -4.81
N GLY A 200 12.07 1.39 -5.26
CA GLY A 200 11.78 2.69 -4.65
C GLY A 200 11.06 2.53 -3.31
N VAL A 201 11.41 3.37 -2.34
CA VAL A 201 10.73 3.47 -1.04
C VAL A 201 9.89 4.74 -1.04
N ALA A 202 8.56 4.59 -0.96
CA ALA A 202 7.64 5.71 -0.89
C ALA A 202 7.70 6.39 0.48
N CYS A 203 7.59 5.63 1.55
CA CYS A 203 7.67 6.18 2.91
C CYS A 203 8.02 5.09 3.94
N VAL A 204 8.31 5.55 5.15
CA VAL A 204 8.45 4.72 6.35
C VAL A 204 7.32 5.05 7.31
N VAL A 205 6.69 4.03 7.89
CA VAL A 205 5.65 4.15 8.91
C VAL A 205 6.15 3.53 10.20
N LEU A 206 6.31 4.34 11.24
CA LEU A 206 6.76 3.94 12.57
C LEU A 206 5.54 3.66 13.45
N MET A 207 5.28 2.39 13.74
CA MET A 207 4.13 1.94 14.55
C MET A 207 4.42 2.16 16.03
N GLY A 208 3.61 2.97 16.69
CA GLY A 208 3.66 3.20 18.12
C GLY A 208 3.54 1.91 18.92
N GLN A 209 4.20 1.83 20.06
CA GLN A 209 4.24 0.65 20.92
C GLN A 209 3.41 0.90 22.19
N ARG A 210 2.92 -0.19 22.81
CA ARG A 210 2.18 -0.12 24.08
C ARG A 210 2.97 0.59 25.16
N GLU A 211 4.25 0.25 25.26
CA GLU A 211 5.22 0.86 26.15
C GLU A 211 6.27 1.53 25.27
N ALA A 212 6.09 2.84 25.06
CA ALA A 212 7.04 3.62 24.31
C ALA A 212 8.34 3.77 25.12
N ASP A 213 9.47 3.45 24.51
CA ASP A 213 10.78 3.76 25.09
C ASP A 213 11.23 5.17 24.71
N LEU A 214 12.27 5.67 25.39
CA LEU A 214 12.79 7.03 25.19
C LEU A 214 13.25 7.28 23.74
N SER A 215 13.73 6.25 23.04
CA SER A 215 14.19 6.39 21.66
C SER A 215 13.05 6.75 20.69
N SER A 216 11.82 6.42 21.05
CA SER A 216 10.66 6.68 20.19
C SER A 216 10.44 8.17 19.90
N LEU A 217 10.98 9.06 20.74
CA LEU A 217 10.85 10.51 20.57
C LEU A 217 11.71 11.04 19.41
N ASP A 218 12.87 10.42 19.16
CA ASP A 218 13.86 10.91 18.21
C ASP A 218 14.00 10.03 16.97
N ASN A 219 13.47 8.78 17.00
CA ASN A 219 13.65 7.80 15.92
C ASN A 219 13.24 8.34 14.55
N ALA A 220 12.12 9.04 14.46
CA ALA A 220 11.64 9.56 13.18
C ALA A 220 12.58 10.64 12.62
N ALA A 221 13.08 11.53 13.46
CA ALA A 221 14.02 12.58 13.06
C ALA A 221 15.35 11.96 12.63
N LEU A 222 15.91 11.07 13.45
CA LEU A 222 17.17 10.39 13.16
C LEU A 222 17.09 9.54 11.89
N ILE A 223 15.98 8.85 11.65
CA ILE A 223 15.80 8.11 10.38
C ILE A 223 15.84 9.07 9.19
N ARG A 224 15.16 10.23 9.26
CA ARG A 224 15.20 11.23 8.17
C ARG A 224 16.61 11.73 7.92
N ASP A 225 17.37 11.98 8.97
CA ASP A 225 18.74 12.54 8.88
C ASP A 225 19.73 11.54 8.28
N PHE A 226 19.55 10.24 8.56
CA PHE A 226 20.46 9.19 8.11
C PHE A 226 20.02 8.44 6.86
N LEU A 227 18.77 8.62 6.39
CA LEU A 227 18.36 8.07 5.12
C LEU A 227 19.10 8.77 3.97
N PRO A 228 19.65 8.01 3.00
CA PRO A 228 20.20 8.61 1.80
C PRO A 228 19.09 9.34 1.03
N GLU A 229 19.48 10.28 0.17
CA GLU A 229 18.53 10.85 -0.78
C GLU A 229 17.95 9.75 -1.66
N LEU A 230 16.65 9.52 -1.52
CA LEU A 230 15.92 8.50 -2.27
C LEU A 230 14.93 9.17 -3.21
N ALA A 231 15.06 8.84 -4.49
CA ALA A 231 14.11 9.33 -5.49
C ALA A 231 12.68 8.89 -5.14
N GLY A 232 11.79 9.87 -4.98
CA GLY A 232 10.38 9.61 -4.68
C GLY A 232 10.06 9.29 -3.22
N PHE A 233 11.02 9.34 -2.30
CA PHE A 233 10.76 9.21 -0.86
C PHE A 233 9.94 10.39 -0.33
N LYS A 234 8.92 10.09 0.47
CA LYS A 234 7.93 11.07 0.92
C LYS A 234 8.04 11.42 2.41
N GLY A 235 8.73 10.61 3.18
CA GLY A 235 8.98 10.88 4.58
C GLY A 235 8.83 9.70 5.53
N VAL A 236 8.98 10.01 6.80
CA VAL A 236 8.78 9.09 7.93
C VAL A 236 7.55 9.56 8.69
N PHE A 237 6.56 8.69 8.85
CA PHE A 237 5.29 8.97 9.51
C PHE A 237 5.18 8.18 10.80
N GLU A 238 4.70 8.81 11.86
CA GLU A 238 4.48 8.17 13.15
C GLU A 238 3.02 7.77 13.29
N PHE A 239 2.78 6.47 13.46
CA PHE A 239 1.46 5.89 13.62
C PHE A 239 1.22 5.56 15.10
N PRO A 240 0.20 6.11 15.75
CA PRO A 240 0.03 5.96 17.19
C PRO A 240 -0.32 4.52 17.59
N TRP A 241 -0.02 4.14 18.83
CA TRP A 241 -0.54 2.91 19.43
C TRP A 241 -2.06 2.97 19.57
N LEU A 242 -2.77 2.03 18.98
CA LEU A 242 -4.24 2.00 18.96
C LEU A 242 -4.87 1.16 20.08
N GLY A 243 -4.04 0.49 20.87
CA GLY A 243 -4.49 -0.40 21.92
C GLY A 243 -4.47 -1.87 21.54
N VAL A 244 -4.75 -2.72 22.52
CA VAL A 244 -4.94 -4.16 22.31
C VAL A 244 -6.20 -4.39 21.46
N GLY A 245 -6.14 -5.29 20.48
CA GLY A 245 -7.24 -5.57 19.58
C GLY A 245 -7.41 -4.54 18.46
N ALA A 246 -6.38 -3.76 18.17
CA ALA A 246 -6.38 -2.86 17.01
C ALA A 246 -6.60 -3.60 15.67
N ASP A 247 -6.27 -4.88 15.65
CA ASP A 247 -6.50 -5.87 14.57
C ASP A 247 -7.89 -6.53 14.61
N ASN A 248 -8.77 -6.11 15.52
CA ASN A 248 -10.15 -6.61 15.53
C ASN A 248 -10.96 -5.94 14.40
N PRO A 249 -11.59 -6.72 13.50
CA PRO A 249 -12.42 -6.20 12.42
C PRO A 249 -13.50 -5.20 12.87
N GLY A 250 -14.11 -5.42 14.04
CA GLY A 250 -15.12 -4.52 14.60
C GLY A 250 -14.60 -3.14 15.03
N GLN A 251 -13.28 -2.95 15.10
CA GLN A 251 -12.65 -1.69 15.51
C GLN A 251 -12.17 -0.84 14.33
N ILE A 252 -12.26 -1.33 13.09
CA ILE A 252 -11.70 -0.66 11.90
C ILE A 252 -12.22 0.77 11.79
N GLY A 253 -13.53 0.98 11.77
CA GLY A 253 -14.10 2.32 11.61
C GLY A 253 -13.75 3.29 12.74
N VAL A 254 -13.66 2.80 13.98
CA VAL A 254 -13.22 3.60 15.14
C VAL A 254 -11.74 3.95 15.03
N ASN A 255 -10.92 2.97 14.65
CA ASN A 255 -9.48 3.15 14.56
C ASN A 255 -9.09 4.06 13.39
N VAL A 256 -9.76 3.96 12.24
CA VAL A 256 -9.55 4.91 11.12
C VAL A 256 -9.73 6.36 11.57
N LYS A 257 -10.82 6.67 12.31
CA LYS A 257 -11.05 8.03 12.83
C LYS A 257 -9.96 8.52 13.79
N LYS A 258 -9.38 7.62 14.60
CA LYS A 258 -8.30 7.98 15.52
C LYS A 258 -7.01 8.36 14.80
N VAL A 259 -6.76 7.79 13.62
CA VAL A 259 -5.52 7.96 12.84
C VAL A 259 -5.76 8.66 11.50
N GLU A 260 -6.94 9.23 11.29
CA GLU A 260 -7.34 9.87 10.04
C GLU A 260 -6.31 10.89 9.56
N LYS A 261 -5.79 11.71 10.48
CA LYS A 261 -4.79 12.73 10.14
C LYS A 261 -3.52 12.12 9.53
N VAL A 262 -2.92 11.13 10.18
CA VAL A 262 -1.69 10.52 9.67
C VAL A 262 -1.94 9.71 8.41
N LEU A 263 -3.11 9.08 8.25
CA LEU A 263 -3.49 8.40 7.01
C LEU A 263 -3.64 9.38 5.86
N ALA A 264 -4.23 10.55 6.11
CA ALA A 264 -4.33 11.65 5.14
C ALA A 264 -2.94 12.15 4.72
N GLU A 265 -2.05 12.40 5.68
CA GLU A 265 -0.67 12.84 5.42
C GLU A 265 0.10 11.82 4.56
N ILE A 266 -0.03 10.52 4.86
CA ILE A 266 0.60 9.44 4.07
C ILE A 266 0.01 9.40 2.66
N TYR A 267 -1.31 9.49 2.52
CA TYR A 267 -1.97 9.45 1.22
C TYR A 267 -1.55 10.63 0.35
N GLU A 268 -1.62 11.85 0.87
CA GLU A 268 -1.20 13.03 0.14
C GLU A 268 0.28 12.98 -0.25
N ALA A 269 1.14 12.52 0.65
CA ALA A 269 2.55 12.32 0.35
C ALA A 269 2.78 11.29 -0.78
N CYS A 270 2.05 10.17 -0.77
CA CYS A 270 2.18 9.13 -1.79
C CYS A 270 1.58 9.54 -3.14
N ARG A 271 0.53 10.37 -3.15
CA ARG A 271 -0.19 10.84 -4.34
C ARG A 271 0.59 11.87 -5.17
N LEU A 272 1.48 12.65 -4.54
CA LEU A 272 2.18 13.79 -5.15
C LEU A 272 3.33 13.38 -6.10
N ARG A 273 3.13 12.40 -6.98
CA ARG A 273 3.92 12.33 -8.20
C ARG A 273 3.31 13.29 -9.24
N GLY A 274 3.67 14.57 -9.13
CA GLY A 274 3.50 15.48 -10.25
C GLY A 274 4.22 14.95 -11.48
N PRO A 275 3.83 15.36 -12.72
CA PRO A 275 4.62 15.03 -13.90
C PRO A 275 6.05 15.52 -13.66
N SER A 276 7.02 14.64 -13.91
CA SER A 276 8.42 15.01 -13.96
C SER A 276 8.53 16.21 -14.91
N GLY A 277 8.80 17.38 -14.35
CA GLY A 277 9.02 18.57 -15.13
C GLY A 277 10.15 18.31 -16.13
N SER A 278 9.80 18.17 -17.40
CA SER A 278 10.74 18.38 -18.48
C SER A 278 11.22 19.83 -18.34
N GLY A 279 12.43 19.98 -17.80
CA GLY A 279 13.10 21.27 -17.76
C GLY A 279 13.24 21.78 -19.17
N VAL A 280 12.37 22.69 -19.54
CA VAL A 280 12.61 23.60 -20.64
C VAL A 280 13.67 24.56 -20.11
N THR A 281 14.92 24.33 -20.48
CA THR A 281 15.97 25.32 -20.37
C THR A 281 15.68 26.41 -21.41
N ASP A 282 15.05 27.49 -20.96
CA ASP A 282 15.12 28.76 -21.71
C ASP A 282 16.60 29.18 -21.76
N GLN A 283 17.19 29.05 -22.92
CA GLN A 283 18.41 29.75 -23.23
C GLN A 283 18.04 31.19 -23.60
N PRO A 284 18.63 32.20 -22.98
CA PRO A 284 18.48 33.56 -23.46
C PRO A 284 19.27 33.71 -24.75
N SER A 285 18.56 34.03 -25.82
CA SER A 285 19.16 34.56 -27.04
C SER A 285 19.71 35.98 -26.79
N GLY A 286 21.01 36.10 -26.86
CA GLY A 286 21.76 37.36 -26.92
C GLY A 286 22.88 37.20 -27.91
#